data_7a09af4e3a8c53543450b4ea022d83a8
#
_entry.id   7a09af4e3a8c53543450b4ea022d83a8
#
_cell.length_a   1.000
_cell.length_b   1.000
_cell.length_c   1.000
_cell.angle_alpha   90.00
_cell.angle_beta   90.00
_cell.angle_gamma   90.00
#
_symmetry.space_group_name_H-M   'P 1'
#
loop_
_entity.id
_entity.type
_entity.pdbx_description
1 polymer ?
#
loop_
_entity_poly.entity_id
_entity_poly.type
_entity_poly.pdbx_seq_one_letter_code
_entity_poly.pdbx_strand_id
1 'polypeptide(L)'
;MGVPDKQYPMTVYRLILMTAAAVWGLGFVIGKGAIGTVGATWFTAIRFLGAGIVLVILLFPHLKRNFCRKTLKAGLIIGMATFVGFWTQFLGLGLTTPSKNAFLSACYCLTVPFIWWVVSRRRPPAKTLIAA
;
A
#
# COMPACT_ATOMS: atom_id res chain seq x y z
N MET A 1 21.43 -2.35 -18.20
CA MET A 1 22.11 -2.59 -16.92
C MET A 1 21.37 -3.75 -16.25
N GLY A 2 21.96 -4.96 -16.33
CA GLY A 2 21.38 -6.15 -15.71
C GLY A 2 21.53 -6.03 -14.20
N VAL A 3 20.39 -6.04 -13.52
CA VAL A 3 20.38 -6.23 -12.06
C VAL A 3 20.94 -7.63 -11.81
N PRO A 4 22.01 -7.80 -11.01
CA PRO A 4 22.51 -9.13 -10.68
C PRO A 4 21.38 -9.90 -9.99
N ASP A 5 20.96 -10.99 -10.62
CA ASP A 5 19.98 -11.94 -10.08
C ASP A 5 20.65 -12.73 -8.92
N LYS A 6 20.80 -12.06 -7.79
CA LYS A 6 21.15 -12.73 -6.53
C LYS A 6 19.90 -13.45 -6.05
N GLN A 7 19.75 -14.69 -6.46
CA GLN A 7 18.74 -15.60 -5.91
C GLN A 7 19.09 -15.88 -4.43
N TYR A 8 18.49 -15.07 -3.55
CA TYR A 8 18.55 -15.35 -2.12
C TYR A 8 17.74 -16.63 -1.80
N PRO A 9 18.12 -17.41 -0.78
CA PRO A 9 17.36 -18.58 -0.40
C PRO A 9 15.90 -18.21 -0.08
N MET A 10 14.95 -19.07 -0.46
CA MET A 10 13.51 -18.86 -0.28
C MET A 10 13.13 -18.44 1.16
N THR A 11 13.92 -18.87 2.13
CA THR A 11 13.74 -18.51 3.55
C THR A 11 13.88 -17.01 3.79
N VAL A 12 14.83 -16.34 3.11
CA VAL A 12 15.03 -14.89 3.24
C VAL A 12 13.82 -14.12 2.73
N TYR A 13 13.27 -14.51 1.58
CA TYR A 13 12.06 -13.88 1.04
C TYR A 13 10.86 -14.05 1.98
N ARG A 14 10.71 -15.25 2.57
CA ARG A 14 9.64 -15.52 3.55
C ARG A 14 9.80 -14.66 4.80
N LEU A 15 11.00 -14.54 5.33
CA LEU A 15 11.28 -13.69 6.50
C LEU A 15 10.98 -12.21 6.21
N ILE A 16 11.39 -11.70 5.05
CA ILE A 16 11.11 -10.31 4.64
C ILE A 16 9.60 -10.08 4.54
N LEU A 17 8.86 -11.01 3.93
CA LEU A 17 7.41 -10.90 3.82
C LEU A 17 6.71 -10.96 5.19
N MET A 18 7.14 -11.86 6.07
CA MET A 18 6.60 -11.93 7.44
C MET A 18 6.88 -10.65 8.22
N THR A 19 8.09 -10.12 8.14
CA THR A 19 8.45 -8.84 8.79
C THR A 19 7.61 -7.69 8.23
N ALA A 20 7.45 -7.61 6.91
CA ALA A 20 6.62 -6.60 6.27
C ALA A 20 5.16 -6.70 6.73
N ALA A 21 4.60 -7.92 6.80
CA ALA A 21 3.25 -8.14 7.30
C ALA A 21 3.08 -7.75 8.77
N ALA A 22 4.06 -8.06 9.61
CA ALA A 22 4.06 -7.67 11.02
C ALA A 22 4.11 -6.14 11.19
N VAL A 23 5.01 -5.46 10.46
CA VAL A 23 5.11 -4.00 10.48
C VAL A 23 3.80 -3.36 9.98
N TRP A 24 3.20 -3.93 8.93
CA TRP A 24 1.91 -3.47 8.42
C TRP A 24 0.79 -3.62 9.46
N GLY A 25 0.72 -4.77 10.13
CA GLY A 25 -0.25 -5.04 11.19
C GLY A 25 -0.11 -4.09 12.39
N LEU A 26 1.12 -3.82 12.83
CA LEU A 26 1.40 -2.84 13.87
C LEU A 26 0.90 -1.44 13.50
N GLY A 27 0.95 -1.09 12.22
CA GLY A 27 0.44 0.18 11.70
C GLY A 27 -1.05 0.42 12.01
N PHE A 28 -1.88 -0.63 12.07
CA PHE A 28 -3.29 -0.50 12.46
C PHE A 28 -3.47 -0.22 13.96
N VAL A 29 -2.66 -0.87 14.80
CA VAL A 29 -2.72 -0.71 16.26
C VAL A 29 -2.27 0.70 16.66
N ILE A 30 -1.10 1.11 16.17
CA ILE A 30 -0.54 2.45 16.40
C ILE A 30 -1.47 3.53 15.81
N GLY A 31 -1.97 3.27 14.59
CA GLY A 31 -2.90 4.17 13.91
C GLY A 31 -4.19 4.40 14.70
N LYS A 32 -4.76 3.36 15.32
CA LYS A 32 -5.96 3.51 16.14
C LYS A 32 -5.73 4.44 17.36
N GLY A 33 -4.59 4.29 18.02
CA GLY A 33 -4.21 5.18 19.12
C GLY A 33 -4.05 6.64 18.68
N ALA A 34 -3.31 6.86 17.58
CA ALA A 34 -3.08 8.19 17.05
C ALA A 34 -4.37 8.87 16.53
N ILE A 35 -5.28 8.11 15.89
CA ILE A 35 -6.54 8.64 15.39
C ILE A 35 -7.44 9.13 16.54
N GLY A 36 -7.37 8.49 17.69
CA GLY A 36 -8.12 8.91 18.88
C GLY A 36 -7.71 10.30 19.40
N THR A 37 -6.49 10.73 19.14
CA THR A 37 -5.95 12.03 19.60
C THR A 37 -6.03 13.12 18.54
N VAL A 38 -5.60 12.83 17.29
CA VAL A 38 -5.48 13.86 16.23
C VAL A 38 -6.53 13.74 15.13
N GLY A 39 -7.34 12.69 15.15
CA GLY A 39 -8.32 12.41 14.11
C GLY A 39 -7.73 11.76 12.84
N ALA A 40 -8.56 11.00 12.12
CA ALA A 40 -8.15 10.21 10.97
C ALA A 40 -7.58 11.06 9.80
N THR A 41 -8.17 12.21 9.56
CA THR A 41 -7.78 13.11 8.46
C THR A 41 -6.37 13.67 8.68
N TRP A 42 -6.11 14.21 9.86
CA TRP A 42 -4.79 14.75 10.20
C TRP A 42 -3.73 13.66 10.26
N PHE A 43 -4.04 12.52 10.84
CA PHE A 43 -3.13 11.37 10.87
C PHE A 43 -2.73 10.94 9.46
N THR A 44 -3.69 10.82 8.55
CA THR A 44 -3.42 10.45 7.15
C THR A 44 -2.58 11.52 6.44
N ALA A 45 -2.92 12.79 6.61
CA ALA A 45 -2.19 13.90 5.99
C ALA A 45 -0.71 13.94 6.44
N ILE A 46 -0.45 13.86 7.73
CA ILE A 46 0.92 13.87 8.29
C ILE A 46 1.71 12.68 7.77
N ARG A 47 1.11 11.48 7.74
CA ARG A 47 1.76 10.27 7.25
C ARG A 47 2.15 10.37 5.76
N PHE A 48 1.24 10.86 4.92
CA PHE A 48 1.50 11.01 3.48
C PHE A 48 2.51 12.13 3.19
N LEU A 49 2.41 13.26 3.90
CA LEU A 49 3.38 14.35 3.77
C LEU A 49 4.78 13.91 4.22
N GLY A 50 4.87 13.27 5.38
CA GLY A 50 6.15 12.76 5.89
C GLY A 50 6.78 11.74 4.95
N ALA A 51 6.02 10.74 4.48
CA ALA A 51 6.50 9.78 3.50
C ALA A 51 6.89 10.45 2.18
N GLY A 52 6.11 11.42 1.71
CA GLY A 52 6.39 12.18 0.49
C GLY A 52 7.70 12.96 0.58
N ILE A 53 7.93 13.66 1.68
CA ILE A 53 9.17 14.41 1.93
C ILE A 53 10.38 13.48 1.92
N VAL A 54 10.30 12.36 2.66
CA VAL A 54 11.39 11.37 2.72
C VAL A 54 11.68 10.81 1.33
N LEU A 55 10.64 10.42 0.57
CA LEU A 55 10.82 9.90 -0.79
C LEU A 55 11.41 10.93 -1.75
N VAL A 56 10.99 12.19 -1.66
CA VAL A 56 11.56 13.26 -2.49
C VAL A 56 13.04 13.45 -2.17
N ILE A 57 13.43 13.48 -0.89
CA ILE A 57 14.83 13.61 -0.48
C ILE A 57 15.67 12.44 -0.99
N LEU A 58 15.21 11.20 -0.79
CA LEU A 58 15.95 10.00 -1.18
C LEU A 58 16.04 9.82 -2.71
N LEU A 59 14.99 10.18 -3.44
CA LEU A 59 14.90 9.95 -4.88
C LEU A 59 15.18 11.21 -5.70
N PHE A 60 15.59 12.32 -5.05
CA PHE A 60 15.84 13.60 -5.72
C PHE A 60 16.72 13.50 -6.97
N PRO A 61 17.88 12.79 -6.94
CA PRO A 61 18.73 12.65 -8.12
C PRO A 61 18.03 11.90 -9.27
N HIS A 62 17.22 10.90 -8.95
CA HIS A 62 16.45 10.13 -9.94
C HIS A 62 15.26 10.93 -10.50
N LEU A 63 14.59 11.69 -9.66
CA LEU A 63 13.49 12.58 -10.06
C LEU A 63 13.98 13.62 -11.07
N LYS A 64 15.08 14.31 -10.76
CA LYS A 64 15.64 15.35 -11.63
C LYS A 64 16.03 14.82 -13.01
N ARG A 65 16.53 13.57 -13.08
CA ARG A 65 17.00 12.96 -14.32
C ARG A 65 15.87 12.43 -15.21
N ASN A 66 14.76 11.96 -14.61
CA ASN A 66 13.67 11.29 -15.32
C ASN A 66 12.33 12.04 -15.25
N PHE A 67 12.36 13.35 -14.98
CA PHE A 67 11.15 14.14 -14.82
C PHE A 67 10.43 14.29 -16.16
N CYS A 68 9.31 13.58 -16.31
CA CYS A 68 8.44 13.66 -17.47
C CYS A 68 7.00 14.03 -17.03
N ARG A 69 6.37 14.96 -17.76
CA ARG A 69 4.97 15.36 -17.50
C ARG A 69 3.99 14.18 -17.48
N LYS A 70 4.23 13.18 -18.33
CA LYS A 70 3.38 11.96 -18.35
C LYS A 70 3.51 11.16 -17.08
N THR A 71 4.74 10.96 -16.60
CA THR A 71 5.03 10.25 -15.33
C THR A 71 4.46 11.01 -14.14
N LEU A 72 4.56 12.33 -14.13
CA LEU A 72 3.99 13.16 -13.07
C LEU A 72 2.47 13.05 -13.01
N LYS A 73 1.78 13.14 -14.16
CA LYS A 73 0.31 12.96 -14.22
C LYS A 73 -0.13 11.59 -13.74
N ALA A 74 0.54 10.53 -14.22
CA ALA A 74 0.25 9.16 -13.77
C ALA A 74 0.48 9.00 -12.26
N GLY A 75 1.59 9.50 -11.74
CA GLY A 75 1.91 9.50 -10.32
C GLY A 75 0.90 10.28 -9.48
N LEU A 76 0.41 11.43 -9.97
CA LEU A 76 -0.61 12.22 -9.27
C LEU A 76 -1.95 11.47 -9.19
N ILE A 77 -2.38 10.84 -10.29
CA ILE A 77 -3.64 10.08 -10.32
C ILE A 77 -3.56 8.88 -9.37
N ILE A 78 -2.47 8.11 -9.43
CA ILE A 78 -2.26 6.95 -8.56
C ILE A 78 -2.14 7.40 -7.10
N GLY A 79 -1.37 8.46 -6.83
CA GLY A 79 -1.19 9.01 -5.49
C GLY A 79 -2.49 9.51 -4.88
N MET A 80 -3.34 10.19 -5.68
CA MET A 80 -4.65 10.66 -5.21
C MET A 80 -5.59 9.48 -4.91
N ALA A 81 -5.65 8.48 -5.80
CA ALA A 81 -6.45 7.28 -5.56
C ALA A 81 -5.99 6.53 -4.30
N THR A 82 -4.69 6.41 -4.10
CA THR A 82 -4.09 5.79 -2.92
C THR A 82 -4.41 6.59 -1.65
N PHE A 83 -4.29 7.92 -1.70
CA PHE A 83 -4.62 8.79 -0.59
C PHE A 83 -6.08 8.64 -0.16
N VAL A 84 -7.03 8.69 -1.11
CA VAL A 84 -8.46 8.51 -0.85
C VAL A 84 -8.72 7.13 -0.23
N GLY A 85 -8.10 6.07 -0.74
CA GLY A 85 -8.21 4.72 -0.20
C GLY A 85 -7.75 4.64 1.26
N PHE A 86 -6.57 5.15 1.58
CA PHE A 86 -6.06 5.16 2.96
C PHE A 86 -6.87 6.08 3.87
N TRP A 87 -7.28 7.24 3.38
CA TRP A 87 -8.12 8.15 4.16
C TRP A 87 -9.43 7.48 4.58
N THR A 88 -10.13 6.85 3.64
CA THR A 88 -11.35 6.09 3.91
C THR A 88 -11.09 4.92 4.88
N GLN A 89 -9.98 4.21 4.72
CA GLN A 89 -9.56 3.12 5.59
C GLN A 89 -9.32 3.61 7.03
N PHE A 90 -8.66 4.74 7.22
CA PHE A 90 -8.41 5.30 8.55
C PHE A 90 -9.66 5.92 9.18
N LEU A 91 -10.59 6.48 8.39
CA LEU A 91 -11.92 6.84 8.87
C LEU A 91 -12.65 5.60 9.42
N GLY A 92 -12.65 4.51 8.67
CA GLY A 92 -13.20 3.23 9.11
C GLY A 92 -12.51 2.69 10.36
N LEU A 93 -11.19 2.82 10.48
CA LEU A 93 -10.43 2.44 11.67
C LEU A 93 -10.84 3.27 12.91
N GLY A 94 -11.20 4.53 12.73
CA GLY A 94 -11.75 5.37 13.80
C GLY A 94 -13.05 4.80 14.38
N LEU A 95 -13.90 4.21 13.53
CA LEU A 95 -15.23 3.71 13.87
C LEU A 95 -15.26 2.24 14.30
N THR A 96 -14.16 1.49 14.14
CA THR A 96 -14.10 0.05 14.42
C THR A 96 -12.82 -0.36 15.14
N THR A 97 -12.64 -1.66 15.37
CA THR A 97 -11.43 -2.19 15.97
C THR A 97 -10.33 -2.43 14.92
N PRO A 98 -9.04 -2.37 15.30
CA PRO A 98 -7.93 -2.66 14.39
C PRO A 98 -8.06 -4.01 13.69
N SER A 99 -8.47 -5.05 14.41
CA SER A 99 -8.63 -6.40 13.87
C SER A 99 -9.73 -6.47 12.79
N LYS A 100 -10.89 -5.87 13.04
CA LYS A 100 -11.99 -5.83 12.06
C LYS A 100 -11.58 -5.05 10.81
N ASN A 101 -10.94 -3.90 10.99
CA ASN A 101 -10.49 -3.08 9.87
C ASN A 101 -9.38 -3.77 9.06
N ALA A 102 -8.44 -4.44 9.73
CA ALA A 102 -7.40 -5.23 9.06
C ALA A 102 -8.00 -6.40 8.26
N PHE A 103 -8.98 -7.12 8.84
CA PHE A 103 -9.67 -8.20 8.15
C PHE A 103 -10.42 -7.70 6.90
N LEU A 104 -11.20 -6.63 7.03
CA LEU A 104 -11.90 -6.03 5.89
C LEU A 104 -10.92 -5.54 4.82
N SER A 105 -9.80 -4.96 5.25
CA SER A 105 -8.74 -4.55 4.31
C SER A 105 -8.14 -5.76 3.58
N ALA A 106 -7.93 -6.89 4.26
CA ALA A 106 -7.40 -8.10 3.63
C ALA A 106 -8.35 -8.68 2.55
N CYS A 107 -9.64 -8.40 2.62
CA CYS A 107 -10.61 -8.83 1.61
C CYS A 107 -10.32 -8.26 0.20
N TYR A 108 -9.49 -7.21 0.06
CA TYR A 108 -9.08 -6.75 -1.26
C TYR A 108 -8.31 -7.82 -2.05
N CYS A 109 -7.61 -8.72 -1.37
CA CYS A 109 -6.90 -9.84 -2.02
C CYS A 109 -7.86 -10.72 -2.83
N LEU A 110 -9.10 -10.89 -2.35
CA LEU A 110 -10.16 -11.60 -3.08
C LEU A 110 -10.81 -10.69 -4.14
N THR A 111 -11.02 -9.43 -3.81
CA THR A 111 -11.76 -8.48 -4.68
C THR A 111 -10.96 -8.13 -5.95
N VAL A 112 -9.64 -7.95 -5.85
CA VAL A 112 -8.78 -7.56 -6.97
C VAL A 112 -8.84 -8.54 -8.15
N PRO A 113 -8.69 -9.88 -7.97
CA PRO A 113 -8.79 -10.82 -9.08
C PRO A 113 -10.20 -10.85 -9.71
N PHE A 114 -11.26 -10.62 -8.94
CA PHE A 114 -12.63 -10.52 -9.49
C PHE A 114 -12.80 -9.27 -10.34
N ILE A 115 -12.36 -8.11 -9.86
CA ILE A 115 -12.40 -6.85 -10.63
C ILE A 115 -11.57 -7.00 -11.92
N TRP A 116 -10.39 -7.59 -11.80
CA TRP A 116 -9.54 -7.85 -12.96
C TRP A 116 -10.24 -8.76 -13.98
N TRP A 117 -10.93 -9.80 -13.53
CA TRP A 117 -11.70 -10.69 -14.39
C TRP A 117 -12.79 -9.94 -15.14
N VAL A 118 -13.57 -9.12 -14.45
CA VAL A 118 -14.66 -8.32 -15.06
C VAL A 118 -14.10 -7.34 -16.09
N VAL A 119 -13.01 -6.63 -15.77
CA VAL A 119 -12.42 -5.61 -16.65
C VAL A 119 -11.70 -6.23 -17.84
N SER A 120 -10.91 -7.28 -17.62
CA SER A 120 -10.10 -7.91 -18.68
C SER A 120 -10.87 -8.91 -19.51
N ARG A 121 -12.08 -9.33 -19.06
CA ARG A 121 -12.88 -10.43 -19.64
C ARG A 121 -12.09 -11.74 -19.82
N ARG A 122 -10.93 -11.87 -19.17
CA ARG A 122 -10.09 -13.09 -19.18
C ARG A 122 -10.19 -13.74 -17.81
N ARG A 123 -10.48 -15.04 -17.78
CA ARG A 123 -10.54 -15.81 -16.53
C ARG A 123 -9.16 -15.83 -15.87
N PRO A 124 -9.05 -15.46 -14.60
CA PRO A 124 -7.79 -15.56 -13.88
C PRO A 124 -7.36 -17.04 -13.83
N PRO A 125 -6.07 -17.36 -13.96
CA PRO A 125 -5.59 -18.73 -13.83
C PRO A 125 -5.91 -19.25 -12.42
N ALA A 126 -6.30 -20.52 -12.33
CA ALA A 126 -6.71 -21.14 -11.06
C ALA A 126 -5.68 -20.98 -9.94
N LYS A 127 -4.39 -20.91 -10.29
CA LYS A 127 -3.28 -20.65 -9.35
C LYS A 127 -3.40 -19.30 -8.64
N THR A 128 -3.94 -18.28 -9.29
CA THR A 128 -4.13 -16.95 -8.69
C THR A 128 -5.29 -16.93 -7.70
N LEU A 129 -6.34 -17.72 -7.96
CA LEU A 129 -7.49 -17.87 -7.06
C LEU A 129 -7.14 -18.68 -5.80
N ILE A 130 -6.23 -19.65 -5.91
CA ILE A 130 -5.77 -20.46 -4.77
C ILE A 130 -4.77 -19.68 -3.89
N ALA A 131 -4.04 -18.72 -4.49
CA ALA A 131 -3.05 -17.90 -3.80
C ALA A 131 -3.64 -16.62 -3.15
N ALA A 132 -4.88 -16.26 -3.46
CA ALA A 132 -5.61 -15.14 -2.86
C ALA A 132 -6.37 -15.58 -1.61
#